data_dc2536ae92a2300505fed1e12c12efd3
#
_entry.id   dc2536ae92a2300505fed1e12c12efd3
#
_cell.length_a   1.000
_cell.length_b   1.000
_cell.length_c   1.000
_cell.angle_alpha   90.00
_cell.angle_beta   90.00
_cell.angle_gamma   90.00
#
_symmetry.space_group_name_H-M   'P 1'
#
loop_
_entity.id
_entity.type
_entity.pdbx_description
1 polymer ?
#
loop_
_entity_poly.entity_id
_entity_poly.type
_entity_poly.pdbx_seq_one_letter_code
_entity_poly.pdbx_strand_id
1 'polypeptide(L)'
;FTGTTCVNCPLGILAIENAKKIFGEQFIPISIHTYQGDPYGTGLYAYSNYLKLSAAPSGIVQREDLITSPMGQNDEGDWSFSANNSLWQDRISMELDKPADMGINVPAITLDDNTRKLNFNLEIQPALNLKNQDLNVFAVALEDGIVATQSNNLYTKTDPIFGDWGKGGKYGYASVDRVVQEDMARCYWGTSFTGSSVGFPQNLTAGETYSVPVSLAYPEQVSECKNGKIVLMLFDGNTNNLINSVLVKLSTLPNGIENAVVDNNNNNCDIATANGVVSVKTNGNAKVEVYSMAGQLINTATGTNNISVSVRGYKGAAVVKVNGEKANATKKVIL
;
A
#
# COMPACT_ATOMS: atom_id res chain seq x y z
N PHE A 1 3.55 16.86 2.87
CA PHE A 1 4.92 17.36 2.98
C PHE A 1 5.30 17.52 4.44
N THR A 2 6.38 16.92 4.86
CA THR A 2 6.77 16.79 6.26
C THR A 2 8.30 16.68 6.42
N GLY A 3 8.76 16.52 7.66
CA GLY A 3 10.13 16.20 7.99
C GLY A 3 10.33 15.98 9.49
N THR A 4 11.29 15.13 9.83
CA THR A 4 11.64 14.82 11.22
C THR A 4 12.27 16.02 11.94
N THR A 5 12.92 16.91 11.21
CA THR A 5 13.48 18.17 11.69
C THR A 5 12.48 19.33 11.80
N CYS A 6 11.27 19.15 11.25
CA CYS A 6 10.23 20.15 11.26
C CYS A 6 9.47 20.18 12.59
N VAL A 7 9.57 21.26 13.35
CA VAL A 7 8.99 21.38 14.68
C VAL A 7 7.46 21.40 14.73
N ASN A 8 6.81 21.81 13.63
CA ASN A 8 5.34 21.85 13.52
C ASN A 8 4.76 20.59 12.85
N CYS A 9 5.60 19.71 12.31
CA CYS A 9 5.14 18.52 11.59
C CYS A 9 4.36 17.49 12.43
N PRO A 10 4.49 17.43 13.77
CA PRO A 10 3.56 16.66 14.59
C PRO A 10 2.07 16.99 14.37
N LEU A 11 1.72 18.23 13.97
CA LEU A 11 0.35 18.58 13.55
C LEU A 11 -0.10 17.78 12.31
N GLY A 12 0.80 17.62 11.35
CA GLY A 12 0.52 16.82 10.15
C GLY A 12 0.34 15.34 10.48
N ILE A 13 1.15 14.80 11.40
CA ILE A 13 1.01 13.43 11.89
C ILE A 13 -0.35 13.23 12.53
N LEU A 14 -0.77 14.11 13.44
CA LEU A 14 -2.09 14.05 14.08
C LEU A 14 -3.23 14.16 13.04
N ALA A 15 -3.10 15.04 12.05
CA ALA A 15 -4.11 15.19 11.00
C ALA A 15 -4.26 13.92 10.16
N ILE A 16 -3.15 13.25 9.81
CA ILE A 16 -3.14 11.97 9.09
C ILE A 16 -3.76 10.86 9.95
N GLU A 17 -3.37 10.77 11.22
CA GLU A 17 -3.95 9.77 12.16
C GLU A 17 -5.46 9.92 12.30
N ASN A 18 -5.95 11.16 12.38
CA ASN A 18 -7.39 11.44 12.45
C ASN A 18 -8.09 11.11 11.12
N ALA A 19 -7.51 11.48 9.99
CA ALA A 19 -8.05 11.14 8.68
C ALA A 19 -8.13 9.61 8.46
N LYS A 20 -7.11 8.86 8.88
CA LYS A 20 -7.14 7.38 8.87
C LYS A 20 -8.28 6.80 9.70
N LYS A 21 -8.57 7.39 10.87
CA LYS A 21 -9.68 6.94 11.73
C LYS A 21 -11.06 7.21 11.10
N ILE A 22 -11.20 8.32 10.36
CA ILE A 22 -12.47 8.75 9.77
C ILE A 22 -12.73 8.02 8.44
N PHE A 23 -11.75 7.99 7.56
CA PHE A 23 -11.92 7.54 6.17
C PHE A 23 -11.41 6.12 5.90
N GLY A 24 -10.68 5.53 6.86
CA GLY A 24 -10.19 4.15 6.75
C GLY A 24 -9.30 3.94 5.50
N GLU A 25 -9.56 2.86 4.79
CA GLU A 25 -8.78 2.46 3.60
C GLU A 25 -9.05 3.32 2.35
N GLN A 26 -10.07 4.18 2.37
CA GLN A 26 -10.32 5.14 1.30
C GLN A 26 -9.32 6.30 1.29
N PHE A 27 -8.61 6.51 2.39
CA PHE A 27 -7.56 7.52 2.53
C PHE A 27 -6.18 6.89 2.40
N ILE A 28 -5.43 7.29 1.39
CA ILE A 28 -4.06 6.82 1.11
C ILE A 28 -3.08 7.98 1.36
N PRO A 29 -2.47 8.07 2.54
CA PRO A 29 -1.46 9.08 2.81
C PRO A 29 -0.11 8.74 2.15
N ILE A 30 0.61 9.79 1.72
CA ILE A 30 1.97 9.72 1.21
C ILE A 30 2.78 10.80 1.93
N SER A 31 3.64 10.41 2.86
CA SER A 31 4.47 11.32 3.65
C SER A 31 5.79 11.61 2.94
N ILE A 32 5.92 12.82 2.37
CA ILE A 32 7.11 13.24 1.63
C ILE A 32 8.04 14.01 2.57
N HIS A 33 9.16 13.40 2.94
CA HIS A 33 10.13 13.90 3.93
C HIS A 33 11.24 14.73 3.28
N THR A 34 10.89 15.83 2.62
CA THR A 34 11.88 16.72 1.96
C THR A 34 12.04 18.08 2.66
N TYR A 35 11.58 18.19 3.92
CA TYR A 35 11.86 19.36 4.72
C TYR A 35 13.37 19.50 4.99
N GLN A 36 13.84 20.74 5.08
CA GLN A 36 15.27 21.05 5.20
C GLN A 36 15.95 20.26 6.34
N GLY A 37 17.04 19.54 6.01
CA GLY A 37 17.81 18.76 6.97
C GLY A 37 17.22 17.38 7.31
N ASP A 38 16.11 16.99 6.67
CA ASP A 38 15.55 15.65 6.85
C ASP A 38 16.39 14.61 6.08
N PRO A 39 16.90 13.56 6.74
CA PRO A 39 17.75 12.56 6.09
C PRO A 39 16.99 11.61 5.17
N TYR A 40 15.67 11.56 5.24
CA TYR A 40 14.84 10.60 4.49
C TYR A 40 14.36 11.13 3.13
N GLY A 41 14.58 12.42 2.83
CA GLY A 41 14.10 13.07 1.60
C GLY A 41 14.93 12.82 0.35
N THR A 42 16.02 12.08 0.45
CA THR A 42 16.93 11.83 -0.67
C THR A 42 16.20 11.15 -1.82
N GLY A 43 16.30 11.73 -3.03
CA GLY A 43 15.63 11.22 -4.22
C GLY A 43 14.18 11.72 -4.44
N LEU A 44 13.59 12.43 -3.47
CA LEU A 44 12.21 12.92 -3.57
C LEU A 44 12.08 14.44 -3.82
N TYR A 45 13.20 15.17 -3.84
CA TYR A 45 13.17 16.63 -4.01
C TYR A 45 12.54 17.06 -5.34
N ALA A 46 12.82 16.34 -6.44
CA ALA A 46 12.22 16.64 -7.73
C ALA A 46 10.69 16.49 -7.70
N TYR A 47 10.19 15.46 -7.01
CA TYR A 47 8.75 15.23 -6.82
C TYR A 47 8.12 16.29 -5.92
N SER A 48 8.76 16.64 -4.82
CA SER A 48 8.33 17.73 -3.93
C SER A 48 8.27 19.07 -4.66
N ASN A 49 9.28 19.39 -5.48
CA ASN A 49 9.31 20.60 -6.27
C ASN A 49 8.22 20.64 -7.35
N TYR A 50 7.96 19.51 -8.01
CA TYR A 50 6.86 19.39 -8.97
C TYR A 50 5.52 19.72 -8.29
N LEU A 51 5.30 19.20 -7.09
CA LEU A 51 4.11 19.48 -6.28
C LEU A 51 4.12 20.89 -5.67
N LYS A 52 5.16 21.71 -5.90
CA LYS A 52 5.33 23.07 -5.36
C LYS A 52 5.26 23.13 -3.82
N LEU A 53 5.67 22.06 -3.15
CA LEU A 53 5.64 21.94 -1.69
C LEU A 53 6.78 22.77 -1.08
N SER A 54 6.46 23.89 -0.43
CA SER A 54 7.43 24.86 0.09
C SER A 54 7.37 25.06 1.60
N ALA A 55 6.32 24.63 2.26
CA ALA A 55 6.13 24.77 3.70
C ALA A 55 5.65 23.46 4.32
N ALA A 56 6.12 23.14 5.54
CA ALA A 56 5.74 21.93 6.27
C ALA A 56 5.16 22.29 7.67
N PRO A 57 4.13 21.58 8.13
CA PRO A 57 3.38 20.55 7.42
C PRO A 57 2.41 21.14 6.39
N SER A 58 2.34 20.53 5.21
CA SER A 58 1.33 20.87 4.18
C SER A 58 0.94 19.62 3.41
N GLY A 59 -0.23 19.65 2.79
CA GLY A 59 -0.77 18.52 2.03
C GLY A 59 -1.46 18.94 0.74
N ILE A 60 -1.54 18.01 -0.19
CA ILE A 60 -2.32 18.09 -1.42
C ILE A 60 -3.19 16.85 -1.46
N VAL A 61 -4.50 17.03 -1.69
CA VAL A 61 -5.44 15.94 -1.87
C VAL A 61 -5.68 15.74 -3.36
N GLN A 62 -5.69 14.48 -3.82
CA GLN A 62 -5.91 14.09 -5.22
C GLN A 62 -4.98 14.77 -6.24
N ARG A 63 -3.82 15.22 -5.82
CA ARG A 63 -2.85 15.91 -6.69
C ARG A 63 -3.38 17.21 -7.30
N GLU A 64 -4.44 17.78 -6.75
CA GLU A 64 -4.91 19.11 -7.15
C GLU A 64 -3.90 20.20 -6.74
N ASP A 65 -3.89 21.32 -7.47
CA ASP A 65 -2.92 22.42 -7.26
C ASP A 65 -3.08 23.19 -5.94
N LEU A 66 -4.00 22.78 -5.08
CA LEU A 66 -4.27 23.43 -3.81
C LEU A 66 -3.46 22.83 -2.65
N ILE A 67 -2.40 23.51 -2.26
CA ILE A 67 -1.63 23.18 -1.06
C ILE A 67 -2.37 23.68 0.17
N THR A 68 -2.62 22.79 1.13
CA THR A 68 -3.35 23.10 2.35
C THR A 68 -2.54 22.84 3.61
N SER A 69 -2.78 23.64 4.65
CA SER A 69 -2.29 23.38 6.01
C SER A 69 -3.19 22.35 6.72
N PRO A 70 -2.65 21.55 7.66
CA PRO A 70 -3.49 20.75 8.56
C PRO A 70 -4.30 21.61 9.54
N MET A 71 -3.95 22.90 9.69
CA MET A 71 -4.65 23.86 10.55
C MET A 71 -5.76 24.56 9.76
N GLY A 72 -6.90 24.77 10.42
CA GLY A 72 -7.96 25.68 9.96
C GLY A 72 -7.79 27.10 10.53
N GLN A 73 -8.52 28.06 9.98
CA GLN A 73 -8.72 29.38 10.60
C GLN A 73 -10.11 29.44 11.24
N ASN A 74 -10.21 30.02 12.43
CA ASN A 74 -11.49 30.38 13.03
C ASN A 74 -12.07 31.63 12.35
N ASP A 75 -13.28 32.01 12.72
CA ASP A 75 -13.99 33.22 12.18
C ASP A 75 -13.25 34.52 12.46
N GLU A 76 -12.33 34.55 13.42
CA GLU A 76 -11.49 35.69 13.80
C GLU A 76 -10.17 35.71 13.00
N GLY A 77 -9.92 34.69 12.17
CA GLY A 77 -8.72 34.57 11.34
C GLY A 77 -7.53 33.92 12.06
N ASP A 78 -7.70 33.43 13.29
CA ASP A 78 -6.67 32.75 14.03
C ASP A 78 -6.49 31.30 13.53
N TRP A 79 -5.26 30.91 13.35
CA TRP A 79 -4.93 29.52 13.00
C TRP A 79 -5.13 28.59 14.18
N SER A 80 -6.03 27.64 14.03
CA SER A 80 -6.28 26.61 15.02
C SER A 80 -6.19 25.23 14.42
N PHE A 81 -5.78 24.25 15.22
CA PHE A 81 -5.88 22.84 14.90
C PHE A 81 -7.04 22.26 15.70
N SER A 82 -8.00 21.68 15.01
CA SER A 82 -9.05 20.91 15.68
C SER A 82 -9.23 19.57 14.96
N ALA A 83 -9.58 18.53 15.71
CA ALA A 83 -9.82 17.21 15.15
C ALA A 83 -10.97 17.20 14.13
N ASN A 84 -11.87 18.18 14.21
CA ASN A 84 -13.06 18.29 13.39
C ASN A 84 -12.97 19.39 12.33
N ASN A 85 -11.91 20.19 12.30
CA ASN A 85 -11.75 21.34 11.40
C ASN A 85 -10.39 21.34 10.70
N SER A 86 -9.85 20.19 10.39
CA SER A 86 -8.68 20.11 9.54
C SER A 86 -9.09 20.35 8.10
N LEU A 87 -8.49 21.31 7.45
CA LEU A 87 -8.70 21.53 6.00
C LEU A 87 -8.41 20.26 5.18
N TRP A 88 -7.56 19.38 5.67
CA TRP A 88 -7.30 18.10 5.02
C TRP A 88 -8.51 17.17 5.07
N GLN A 89 -9.23 17.12 6.21
CA GLN A 89 -10.43 16.27 6.34
C GLN A 89 -11.53 16.75 5.41
N ASP A 90 -11.76 18.07 5.35
CA ASP A 90 -12.75 18.66 4.47
C ASP A 90 -12.44 18.36 3.00
N ARG A 91 -11.19 18.53 2.59
CA ARG A 91 -10.76 18.23 1.22
C ARG A 91 -10.87 16.74 0.89
N ILE A 92 -10.48 15.86 1.79
CA ILE A 92 -10.63 14.39 1.61
C ILE A 92 -12.12 14.05 1.46
N SER A 93 -12.99 14.56 2.33
CA SER A 93 -14.43 14.33 2.26
C SER A 93 -15.02 14.79 0.93
N MET A 94 -14.66 15.98 0.47
CA MET A 94 -15.11 16.51 -0.83
C MET A 94 -14.69 15.62 -2.01
N GLU A 95 -13.49 15.03 -1.95
CA GLU A 95 -13.03 14.13 -3.01
C GLU A 95 -13.72 12.76 -2.94
N LEU A 96 -13.99 12.24 -1.75
CA LEU A 96 -14.69 10.96 -1.58
C LEU A 96 -16.17 11.03 -1.96
N ASP A 97 -16.78 12.21 -1.94
CA ASP A 97 -18.16 12.42 -2.40
C ASP A 97 -18.29 12.40 -3.93
N LYS A 98 -17.18 12.49 -4.67
CA LYS A 98 -17.18 12.38 -6.13
C LYS A 98 -17.32 10.92 -6.56
N PRO A 99 -18.15 10.60 -7.59
CA PRO A 99 -18.19 9.24 -8.13
C PRO A 99 -16.83 8.89 -8.75
N ALA A 100 -16.40 7.66 -8.56
CA ALA A 100 -15.20 7.15 -9.22
C ALA A 100 -15.53 6.78 -10.68
N ASP A 101 -14.88 7.43 -11.63
CA ASP A 101 -15.06 7.15 -13.07
C ASP A 101 -14.44 5.80 -13.46
N MET A 102 -13.46 5.34 -12.71
CA MET A 102 -12.72 4.10 -12.99
C MET A 102 -12.24 3.43 -11.71
N GLY A 103 -12.57 2.15 -11.55
CA GLY A 103 -11.96 1.28 -10.54
C GLY A 103 -10.52 0.94 -10.89
N ILE A 104 -9.67 0.78 -9.88
CA ILE A 104 -8.28 0.32 -10.02
C ILE A 104 -8.00 -0.78 -8.98
N ASN A 105 -7.33 -1.84 -9.39
CA ASN A 105 -7.06 -3.00 -8.53
C ASN A 105 -5.72 -3.66 -8.88
N VAL A 106 -5.13 -4.32 -7.89
CA VAL A 106 -3.98 -5.22 -8.04
C VAL A 106 -4.33 -6.53 -7.35
N PRO A 107 -4.88 -7.51 -8.08
CA PRO A 107 -5.40 -8.74 -7.48
C PRO A 107 -4.29 -9.62 -6.88
N ALA A 108 -3.08 -9.53 -7.41
CA ALA A 108 -1.91 -10.26 -6.90
C ALA A 108 -0.63 -9.53 -7.29
N ILE A 109 0.32 -9.53 -6.37
CA ILE A 109 1.67 -9.01 -6.57
C ILE A 109 2.69 -10.05 -6.10
N THR A 110 3.82 -10.15 -6.79
CA THR A 110 4.95 -10.99 -6.39
C THR A 110 6.20 -10.15 -6.29
N LEU A 111 7.01 -10.40 -5.27
CA LEU A 111 8.35 -9.86 -5.14
C LEU A 111 9.35 -10.98 -5.41
N ASP A 112 10.22 -10.78 -6.37
CA ASP A 112 11.42 -11.59 -6.55
C ASP A 112 12.54 -10.97 -5.71
N ASP A 113 12.84 -11.61 -4.58
CA ASP A 113 13.85 -11.12 -3.62
C ASP A 113 15.26 -11.07 -4.21
N ASN A 114 15.58 -11.98 -5.16
CA ASN A 114 16.91 -12.03 -5.78
C ASN A 114 17.14 -10.86 -6.73
N THR A 115 16.12 -10.49 -7.50
CA THR A 115 16.19 -9.39 -8.47
C THR A 115 15.59 -8.10 -7.94
N ARG A 116 14.96 -8.13 -6.78
CA ARG A 116 14.16 -7.04 -6.17
C ARG A 116 13.15 -6.45 -7.17
N LYS A 117 12.49 -7.33 -7.92
CA LYS A 117 11.44 -6.93 -8.86
C LYS A 117 10.07 -7.28 -8.32
N LEU A 118 9.18 -6.31 -8.38
CA LEU A 118 7.76 -6.49 -8.17
C LEU A 118 7.10 -6.74 -9.50
N ASN A 119 6.34 -7.83 -9.59
CA ASN A 119 5.58 -8.17 -10.78
C ASN A 119 4.12 -8.35 -10.39
N PHE A 120 3.22 -7.68 -11.11
CA PHE A 120 1.78 -7.72 -10.86
C PHE A 120 0.99 -7.43 -12.13
N ASN A 121 -0.27 -7.75 -12.11
CA ASN A 121 -1.23 -7.24 -13.07
C ASN A 121 -1.96 -6.05 -12.46
N LEU A 122 -1.95 -4.94 -13.18
CA LEU A 122 -2.77 -3.79 -12.85
C LEU A 122 -4.09 -3.90 -13.60
N GLU A 123 -5.19 -3.89 -12.87
CA GLU A 123 -6.54 -3.98 -13.40
C GLU A 123 -7.27 -2.64 -13.27
N ILE A 124 -8.02 -2.29 -14.30
CA ILE A 124 -8.94 -1.16 -14.29
C ILE A 124 -10.34 -1.62 -14.71
N GLN A 125 -11.37 -0.96 -14.17
CA GLN A 125 -12.76 -1.17 -14.56
C GLN A 125 -13.45 0.19 -14.71
N PRO A 126 -13.74 0.63 -15.94
CA PRO A 126 -14.42 1.89 -16.18
C PRO A 126 -15.90 1.83 -15.80
N ALA A 127 -16.43 2.91 -15.22
CA ALA A 127 -17.83 3.05 -14.89
C ALA A 127 -18.68 3.39 -16.12
N LEU A 128 -18.07 3.99 -17.14
CA LEU A 128 -18.72 4.43 -18.38
C LEU A 128 -17.93 3.95 -19.60
N ASN A 129 -18.58 3.93 -20.77
CA ASN A 129 -17.89 3.73 -22.04
C ASN A 129 -17.01 4.94 -22.36
N LEU A 130 -15.70 4.71 -22.51
CA LEU A 130 -14.72 5.75 -22.74
C LEU A 130 -14.02 5.53 -24.09
N LYS A 131 -13.71 6.62 -24.80
CA LYS A 131 -12.99 6.58 -26.08
C LYS A 131 -11.80 7.52 -26.05
N ASN A 132 -10.77 7.16 -26.82
CA ASN A 132 -9.54 7.94 -26.96
C ASN A 132 -8.85 8.26 -25.61
N GLN A 133 -8.92 7.30 -24.69
CA GLN A 133 -8.26 7.43 -23.39
C GLN A 133 -6.76 7.26 -23.55
N ASP A 134 -6.00 8.13 -22.90
CA ASP A 134 -4.59 7.95 -22.64
C ASP A 134 -4.42 7.74 -21.12
N LEU A 135 -4.09 6.53 -20.72
CA LEU A 135 -4.01 6.17 -19.30
C LEU A 135 -2.56 5.97 -18.88
N ASN A 136 -2.13 6.81 -17.95
CA ASN A 136 -0.79 6.79 -17.40
C ASN A 136 -0.82 6.31 -15.94
N VAL A 137 0.24 5.60 -15.54
CA VAL A 137 0.41 5.10 -14.18
C VAL A 137 1.68 5.68 -13.57
N PHE A 138 1.53 6.31 -12.42
CA PHE A 138 2.64 6.75 -11.57
C PHE A 138 2.66 5.91 -10.30
N ALA A 139 3.83 5.53 -9.86
CA ALA A 139 3.98 4.69 -8.67
C ALA A 139 4.92 5.32 -7.64
N VAL A 140 4.59 5.15 -6.35
CA VAL A 140 5.42 5.59 -5.23
C VAL A 140 5.60 4.43 -4.25
N ALA A 141 6.85 4.15 -3.87
CA ALA A 141 7.15 3.24 -2.78
C ALA A 141 7.04 3.96 -1.44
N LEU A 142 6.33 3.36 -0.51
CA LEU A 142 6.24 3.80 0.87
C LEU A 142 6.85 2.76 1.80
N GLU A 143 7.29 3.20 2.97
CA GLU A 143 7.78 2.35 4.06
C GLU A 143 7.16 2.78 5.37
N ASP A 144 6.69 1.81 6.15
CA ASP A 144 6.20 1.99 7.52
C ASP A 144 7.26 1.58 8.55
N GLY A 145 7.06 2.01 9.79
CA GLY A 145 7.85 1.56 10.90
C GLY A 145 9.26 2.18 10.97
N ILE A 146 9.53 3.25 10.23
CA ILE A 146 10.81 3.94 10.30
C ILE A 146 10.93 4.68 11.62
N VAL A 147 11.91 4.31 12.44
CA VAL A 147 12.15 4.93 13.73
C VAL A 147 13.09 6.11 13.59
N ALA A 148 12.63 7.31 13.93
CA ALA A 148 13.38 8.55 13.80
C ALA A 148 13.21 9.46 15.03
N THR A 149 14.12 10.41 15.22
CA THR A 149 13.95 11.52 16.16
C THR A 149 13.10 12.61 15.49
N GLN A 150 12.03 13.05 16.15
CA GLN A 150 11.11 14.08 15.65
C GLN A 150 11.20 15.34 16.49
N SER A 151 11.43 16.49 15.86
CA SER A 151 11.30 17.79 16.50
C SER A 151 9.82 18.13 16.75
N ASN A 152 9.50 18.72 17.91
CA ASN A 152 8.13 18.97 18.32
C ASN A 152 7.97 20.33 19.00
N ASN A 153 7.12 21.19 18.45
CA ASN A 153 6.75 22.48 19.04
C ASN A 153 5.45 22.41 19.86
N LEU A 154 4.76 21.28 19.83
CA LEU A 154 3.52 21.10 20.58
C LEU A 154 3.74 20.77 22.07
N TYR A 155 4.97 20.44 22.45
CA TYR A 155 5.32 20.00 23.81
C TYR A 155 4.92 20.96 24.92
N THR A 156 4.72 22.24 24.62
CA THR A 156 4.24 23.26 25.57
C THR A 156 2.73 23.41 25.60
N LYS A 157 2.03 22.85 24.61
CA LYS A 157 0.58 23.01 24.44
C LYS A 157 -0.17 22.08 25.39
N THR A 158 -1.19 22.63 26.05
CA THR A 158 -2.00 21.92 27.07
C THR A 158 -3.36 21.45 26.57
N ASP A 159 -3.75 21.85 25.35
CA ASP A 159 -5.01 21.42 24.78
C ASP A 159 -4.99 19.92 24.53
N PRO A 160 -6.00 19.17 25.01
CA PRO A 160 -6.10 17.70 24.82
C PRO A 160 -6.07 17.25 23.36
N ILE A 161 -6.39 18.14 22.42
CA ILE A 161 -6.35 17.84 20.99
C ILE A 161 -4.96 17.44 20.49
N PHE A 162 -3.90 17.88 21.15
CA PHE A 162 -2.53 17.52 20.80
C PHE A 162 -2.13 16.13 21.32
N GLY A 163 -2.98 15.50 22.12
CA GLY A 163 -2.80 14.12 22.58
C GLY A 163 -1.40 13.85 23.12
N ASP A 164 -0.79 12.81 22.63
CA ASP A 164 0.57 12.39 23.02
C ASP A 164 1.67 13.41 22.69
N TRP A 165 1.45 14.36 21.78
CA TRP A 165 2.42 15.37 21.37
C TRP A 165 2.41 16.61 22.26
N GLY A 166 1.32 16.83 23.00
CA GLY A 166 1.16 17.95 23.93
C GLY A 166 1.90 17.76 25.24
N LYS A 167 1.79 18.76 26.10
CA LYS A 167 2.45 18.77 27.41
C LYS A 167 1.99 17.60 28.28
N GLY A 168 2.96 16.80 28.75
CA GLY A 168 2.69 15.64 29.58
C GLY A 168 2.29 14.38 28.83
N GLY A 169 2.15 14.43 27.51
CA GLY A 169 1.93 13.26 26.67
C GLY A 169 3.21 12.46 26.42
N LYS A 170 3.09 11.31 25.80
CA LYS A 170 4.20 10.38 25.49
C LYS A 170 5.33 11.06 24.72
N TYR A 171 4.97 11.94 23.79
CA TYR A 171 5.89 12.71 22.93
C TYR A 171 5.99 14.19 23.34
N GLY A 172 5.63 14.52 24.57
CA GLY A 172 5.58 15.90 25.13
C GLY A 172 6.93 16.53 25.43
N TYR A 173 7.91 16.40 24.53
CA TYR A 173 9.26 16.94 24.61
C TYR A 173 9.61 17.69 23.33
N ALA A 174 10.52 18.67 23.39
CA ALA A 174 10.94 19.48 22.23
C ALA A 174 11.61 18.65 21.11
N SER A 175 12.26 17.56 21.51
CA SER A 175 12.82 16.53 20.62
C SER A 175 12.42 15.18 21.16
N VAL A 176 11.85 14.35 20.33
CA VAL A 176 11.29 13.05 20.71
C VAL A 176 12.05 11.97 19.98
N ASP A 177 12.76 11.15 20.71
CA ASP A 177 13.47 10.00 20.16
C ASP A 177 12.50 8.84 19.89
N ARG A 178 12.85 8.01 18.88
CA ARG A 178 12.15 6.78 18.55
C ARG A 178 10.67 6.96 18.19
N VAL A 179 10.34 8.03 17.49
CA VAL A 179 9.02 8.19 16.85
C VAL A 179 8.94 7.28 15.63
N VAL A 180 7.88 6.50 15.57
CA VAL A 180 7.60 5.64 14.40
C VAL A 180 6.97 6.50 13.31
N GLN A 181 7.61 6.54 12.16
CA GLN A 181 7.11 7.21 10.96
C GLN A 181 6.41 6.20 10.06
N GLU A 182 5.24 6.56 9.57
CA GLU A 182 4.39 5.75 8.72
C GLU A 182 4.18 6.40 7.35
N ASP A 183 3.86 5.59 6.35
CA ASP A 183 3.57 6.05 4.97
C ASP A 183 4.68 6.91 4.36
N MET A 184 5.92 6.69 4.78
CA MET A 184 7.06 7.48 4.33
C MET A 184 7.42 7.13 2.88
N ALA A 185 7.33 8.10 1.97
CA ALA A 185 7.76 7.95 0.60
C ALA A 185 9.28 7.71 0.51
N ARG A 186 9.68 6.66 -0.21
CA ARG A 186 11.09 6.25 -0.34
C ARG A 186 11.64 6.46 -1.75
N CYS A 187 10.83 6.19 -2.76
CA CYS A 187 11.14 6.50 -4.15
C CYS A 187 9.85 6.57 -4.98
N TYR A 188 9.98 6.99 -6.22
CA TYR A 188 8.94 6.90 -7.24
C TYR A 188 9.48 6.25 -8.51
N TRP A 189 8.59 5.73 -9.34
CA TRP A 189 8.91 5.17 -10.64
C TRP A 189 8.31 6.03 -11.74
N GLY A 190 9.10 6.22 -12.80
CA GLY A 190 8.70 6.95 -13.98
C GLY A 190 9.54 8.21 -14.20
N THR A 191 9.48 8.71 -15.43
CA THR A 191 10.17 9.94 -15.88
C THR A 191 9.24 11.16 -15.83
N SER A 192 7.93 10.93 -15.71
CA SER A 192 6.90 11.95 -15.54
C SER A 192 6.18 11.76 -14.21
N PHE A 193 5.86 12.85 -13.52
CA PHE A 193 5.09 12.82 -12.27
C PHE A 193 3.58 12.62 -12.47
N THR A 194 3.13 12.59 -13.71
CA THR A 194 1.80 12.14 -14.11
C THR A 194 1.80 10.72 -14.69
N GLY A 195 2.91 10.03 -14.51
CA GLY A 195 3.07 8.63 -14.90
C GLY A 195 3.48 8.42 -16.35
N SER A 196 3.42 7.18 -16.76
CA SER A 196 3.71 6.70 -18.11
C SER A 196 2.68 5.67 -18.52
N SER A 197 2.42 5.56 -19.82
CA SER A 197 1.53 4.52 -20.36
C SER A 197 2.07 3.14 -20.03
N VAL A 198 1.16 2.26 -19.59
CA VAL A 198 1.45 0.85 -19.30
C VAL A 198 0.77 -0.09 -20.31
N GLY A 199 0.10 0.46 -21.33
CA GLY A 199 -0.47 -0.31 -22.43
C GLY A 199 -1.95 -0.63 -22.31
N PHE A 200 -2.73 0.11 -21.52
CA PHE A 200 -4.19 0.01 -21.56
C PHE A 200 -4.75 0.40 -22.92
N PRO A 201 -5.85 -0.23 -23.39
CA PRO A 201 -6.49 0.16 -24.64
C PRO A 201 -7.13 1.55 -24.53
N GLN A 202 -7.17 2.28 -25.65
CA GLN A 202 -7.75 3.62 -25.70
C GLN A 202 -9.28 3.63 -25.62
N ASN A 203 -9.94 2.54 -26.02
CA ASN A 203 -11.40 2.42 -25.96
C ASN A 203 -11.76 1.41 -24.90
N LEU A 204 -12.58 1.84 -23.96
CA LEU A 204 -12.96 1.06 -22.78
C LEU A 204 -14.48 0.95 -22.72
N THR A 205 -14.98 -0.24 -22.39
CA THR A 205 -16.40 -0.53 -22.21
C THR A 205 -16.75 -0.52 -20.72
N ALA A 206 -17.85 0.09 -20.37
CA ALA A 206 -18.36 0.15 -19.00
C ALA A 206 -18.48 -1.24 -18.38
N GLY A 207 -17.94 -1.42 -17.18
CA GLY A 207 -18.02 -2.66 -16.41
C GLY A 207 -17.06 -3.77 -16.86
N GLU A 208 -16.36 -3.64 -17.99
CA GLU A 208 -15.33 -4.59 -18.38
C GLU A 208 -14.04 -4.37 -17.60
N THR A 209 -13.32 -5.46 -17.30
CA THR A 209 -12.02 -5.39 -16.62
C THR A 209 -10.89 -5.50 -17.64
N TYR A 210 -10.00 -4.54 -17.63
CA TYR A 210 -8.78 -4.51 -18.43
C TYR A 210 -7.57 -4.74 -17.55
N SER A 211 -6.66 -5.62 -17.95
CA SER A 211 -5.51 -6.05 -17.16
C SER A 211 -4.23 -5.93 -17.95
N VAL A 212 -3.21 -5.28 -17.37
CA VAL A 212 -1.89 -5.13 -17.98
C VAL A 212 -0.81 -5.59 -17.02
N PRO A 213 0.23 -6.30 -17.49
CA PRO A 213 1.35 -6.70 -16.65
C PRO A 213 2.27 -5.49 -16.37
N VAL A 214 2.65 -5.32 -15.11
CA VAL A 214 3.58 -4.28 -14.67
C VAL A 214 4.74 -4.92 -13.91
N SER A 215 5.95 -4.45 -14.17
CA SER A 215 7.17 -4.86 -13.46
C SER A 215 7.92 -3.61 -12.99
N LEU A 216 8.17 -3.53 -11.68
CA LEU A 216 8.87 -2.39 -11.05
C LEU A 216 10.09 -2.90 -10.29
N ALA A 217 11.22 -2.22 -10.42
CA ALA A 217 12.38 -2.46 -9.55
C ALA A 217 12.08 -1.92 -8.15
N TYR A 218 12.12 -2.78 -7.13
CA TYR A 218 11.83 -2.35 -5.77
C TYR A 218 13.03 -1.64 -5.16
N PRO A 219 12.85 -0.46 -4.53
CA PRO A 219 13.97 0.39 -4.12
C PRO A 219 14.80 -0.25 -2.99
N GLU A 220 16.12 -0.13 -3.10
CA GLU A 220 17.06 -0.60 -2.09
C GLU A 220 16.92 0.15 -0.75
N GLN A 221 16.41 1.38 -0.80
CA GLN A 221 16.16 2.20 0.38
C GLN A 221 15.13 1.59 1.34
N VAL A 222 14.22 0.76 0.84
CA VAL A 222 13.30 -0.02 1.68
C VAL A 222 14.02 -1.29 2.08
N SER A 223 14.57 -1.31 3.29
CA SER A 223 15.40 -2.41 3.78
C SER A 223 14.60 -3.68 4.04
N GLU A 224 13.38 -3.54 4.54
CA GLU A 224 12.49 -4.65 4.86
C GLU A 224 11.19 -4.58 4.08
N CYS A 225 11.05 -5.46 3.06
CA CYS A 225 9.90 -5.47 2.18
C CYS A 225 8.56 -5.66 2.92
N LYS A 226 8.57 -6.34 4.08
CA LYS A 226 7.36 -6.51 4.91
C LYS A 226 6.77 -5.20 5.43
N ASN A 227 7.58 -4.13 5.53
CA ASN A 227 7.14 -2.80 5.92
C ASN A 227 6.82 -1.91 4.71
N GLY A 228 6.99 -2.44 3.52
CA GLY A 228 6.81 -1.72 2.27
C GLY A 228 5.35 -1.68 1.82
N LYS A 229 5.03 -0.60 1.10
CA LYS A 229 3.77 -0.39 0.40
C LYS A 229 4.06 0.21 -0.97
N ILE A 230 3.13 0.07 -1.89
CA ILE A 230 3.16 0.77 -3.18
C ILE A 230 1.84 1.48 -3.36
N VAL A 231 1.90 2.75 -3.69
CA VAL A 231 0.75 3.50 -4.19
C VAL A 231 0.87 3.56 -5.71
N LEU A 232 -0.15 3.08 -6.40
CA LEU A 232 -0.31 3.21 -7.84
C LEU A 232 -1.38 4.26 -8.09
N MET A 233 -1.05 5.27 -8.87
CA MET A 233 -1.92 6.39 -9.24
C MET A 233 -2.19 6.33 -10.73
N LEU A 234 -3.46 6.28 -11.11
CA LEU A 234 -3.93 6.27 -12.49
C LEU A 234 -4.29 7.68 -12.92
N PHE A 235 -3.68 8.15 -13.98
CA PHE A 235 -3.89 9.49 -14.54
C PHE A 235 -4.53 9.42 -15.92
N ASP A 236 -5.35 10.39 -16.23
CA ASP A 236 -5.71 10.73 -17.60
C ASP A 236 -4.53 11.46 -18.25
N GLY A 237 -3.88 10.84 -19.21
CA GLY A 237 -2.73 11.42 -19.92
C GLY A 237 -3.07 12.63 -20.77
N ASN A 238 -4.35 12.82 -21.16
CA ASN A 238 -4.79 13.99 -21.92
C ASN A 238 -4.92 15.24 -21.04
N THR A 239 -5.36 15.09 -19.79
CA THR A 239 -5.62 16.20 -18.86
C THR A 239 -4.63 16.28 -17.71
N ASN A 240 -3.86 15.24 -17.48
CA ASN A 240 -2.98 15.04 -16.31
C ASN A 240 -3.71 14.99 -14.97
N ASN A 241 -5.01 14.77 -14.96
CA ASN A 241 -5.80 14.62 -13.75
C ASN A 241 -5.64 13.21 -13.16
N LEU A 242 -5.55 13.12 -11.84
CA LEU A 242 -5.61 11.85 -11.14
C LEU A 242 -7.04 11.32 -11.19
N ILE A 243 -7.21 10.12 -11.75
CA ILE A 243 -8.50 9.43 -11.85
C ILE A 243 -8.79 8.65 -10.57
N ASN A 244 -7.83 7.81 -10.16
CA ASN A 244 -7.96 6.95 -8.98
C ASN A 244 -6.60 6.46 -8.51
N SER A 245 -6.57 5.85 -7.32
CA SER A 245 -5.35 5.27 -6.77
C SER A 245 -5.64 3.99 -5.98
N VAL A 246 -4.62 3.12 -5.87
CA VAL A 246 -4.69 1.92 -5.06
C VAL A 246 -3.41 1.78 -4.22
N LEU A 247 -3.60 1.41 -2.95
CA LEU A 247 -2.52 1.05 -2.03
C LEU A 247 -2.35 -0.47 -1.98
N VAL A 248 -1.16 -0.94 -2.27
CA VAL A 248 -0.78 -2.35 -2.15
C VAL A 248 0.21 -2.49 -0.99
N LYS A 249 -0.17 -3.23 0.05
CA LYS A 249 0.72 -3.53 1.19
C LYS A 249 1.55 -4.76 0.86
N LEU A 250 2.87 -4.64 0.90
CA LEU A 250 3.77 -5.77 0.64
C LEU A 250 3.82 -6.77 1.80
N SER A 251 3.46 -6.34 3.00
CA SER A 251 3.29 -7.22 4.16
C SER A 251 2.15 -8.25 4.01
N THR A 252 1.20 -7.98 3.11
CA THR A 252 0.13 -8.92 2.77
C THR A 252 0.51 -9.85 1.63
N LEU A 253 1.67 -9.60 0.98
CA LEU A 253 2.22 -10.62 0.13
C LEU A 253 2.38 -11.87 1.00
N PRO A 254 1.89 -13.03 0.58
CA PRO A 254 2.38 -14.26 1.16
C PRO A 254 3.90 -14.16 0.99
N ASN A 255 4.62 -13.99 2.12
CA ASN A 255 6.09 -13.84 2.19
C ASN A 255 6.62 -14.72 1.11
N GLY A 256 7.19 -14.09 0.03
CA GLY A 256 7.35 -14.75 -1.25
C GLY A 256 7.93 -16.08 -0.88
N ILE A 257 7.31 -17.16 -1.15
CA ILE A 257 7.54 -18.47 -0.50
C ILE A 257 9.04 -18.52 -0.32
N GLU A 258 9.50 -18.21 0.91
CA GLU A 258 10.92 -18.38 1.26
C GLU A 258 11.16 -19.78 0.79
N ASN A 259 11.91 -19.91 -0.31
CA ASN A 259 12.10 -21.13 -1.06
C ASN A 259 11.44 -22.24 -0.31
N ALA A 260 10.24 -22.70 -0.73
CA ALA A 260 9.63 -23.79 0.01
C ALA A 260 10.80 -24.71 0.24
N VAL A 261 11.40 -24.60 1.41
CA VAL A 261 12.50 -25.43 1.78
C VAL A 261 11.79 -26.74 1.61
N VAL A 262 12.11 -27.37 0.49
CA VAL A 262 11.84 -28.78 0.35
C VAL A 262 12.75 -29.29 1.44
N ASP A 263 12.21 -29.23 2.67
CA ASP A 263 12.83 -29.84 3.81
C ASP A 263 12.77 -31.33 3.44
N ASN A 264 13.82 -31.72 2.73
CA ASN A 264 14.01 -33.12 2.26
C ASN A 264 14.23 -34.07 3.44
N ASN A 265 14.10 -33.57 4.68
CA ASN A 265 14.24 -34.34 5.89
C ASN A 265 12.90 -34.45 6.61
N ASN A 266 12.17 -35.54 6.38
CA ASN A 266 10.98 -36.02 7.07
C ASN A 266 9.59 -35.59 6.54
N ASN A 267 9.41 -35.40 5.26
CA ASN A 267 8.07 -35.23 4.70
C ASN A 267 7.41 -36.60 4.53
N ASN A 268 6.67 -37.07 5.54
CA ASN A 268 5.75 -38.23 5.43
C ASN A 268 4.51 -37.89 4.60
N CYS A 269 4.63 -37.03 3.57
CA CYS A 269 3.53 -36.74 2.64
C CYS A 269 4.02 -36.51 1.21
N ASP A 270 3.34 -37.14 0.25
CA ASP A 270 3.50 -36.91 -1.18
C ASP A 270 2.34 -36.09 -1.71
N ILE A 271 2.64 -35.03 -2.47
CA ILE A 271 1.63 -34.13 -3.08
C ILE A 271 1.75 -34.26 -4.59
N ALA A 272 0.67 -34.68 -5.23
CA ALA A 272 0.53 -34.77 -6.68
C ALA A 272 -0.73 -34.02 -7.17
N THR A 273 -0.71 -33.55 -8.42
CA THR A 273 -1.84 -32.85 -9.05
C THR A 273 -2.16 -33.53 -10.39
N ALA A 274 -3.43 -33.81 -10.61
CA ALA A 274 -3.92 -34.32 -11.90
C ALA A 274 -5.42 -33.99 -12.08
N ASN A 275 -5.79 -33.62 -13.30
CA ASN A 275 -7.21 -33.45 -13.70
C ASN A 275 -8.06 -32.57 -12.77
N GLY A 276 -7.48 -31.47 -12.22
CA GLY A 276 -8.16 -30.58 -11.30
C GLY A 276 -8.38 -31.17 -9.90
N VAL A 277 -7.53 -32.10 -9.49
CA VAL A 277 -7.51 -32.69 -8.16
C VAL A 277 -6.09 -32.62 -7.59
N VAL A 278 -5.98 -32.16 -6.35
CA VAL A 278 -4.76 -32.27 -5.53
C VAL A 278 -4.90 -33.53 -4.69
N SER A 279 -3.99 -34.50 -4.88
CA SER A 279 -3.91 -35.72 -4.11
C SER A 279 -2.73 -35.66 -3.16
N VAL A 280 -2.98 -35.91 -1.87
CA VAL A 280 -1.97 -35.88 -0.81
C VAL A 280 -1.94 -37.26 -0.12
N LYS A 281 -0.77 -37.89 -0.11
CA LYS A 281 -0.53 -39.06 0.75
C LYS A 281 0.11 -38.61 2.04
N THR A 282 -0.48 -39.00 3.17
CA THR A 282 0.00 -38.69 4.52
C THR A 282 0.18 -39.99 5.33
N ASN A 283 0.86 -39.88 6.46
CA ASN A 283 0.92 -40.99 7.42
C ASN A 283 0.09 -40.57 8.66
N GLY A 284 -1.23 -40.80 8.60
CA GLY A 284 -2.20 -40.40 9.64
C GLY A 284 -3.18 -39.35 9.17
N ASN A 285 -3.89 -38.75 10.13
CA ASN A 285 -4.87 -37.70 9.89
C ASN A 285 -4.19 -36.39 9.50
N ALA A 286 -4.73 -35.74 8.49
CA ALA A 286 -4.30 -34.39 8.12
C ALA A 286 -5.43 -33.57 7.49
N LYS A 287 -5.29 -32.26 7.57
CA LYS A 287 -6.07 -31.26 6.83
C LYS A 287 -5.23 -30.76 5.67
N VAL A 288 -5.80 -30.80 4.48
CA VAL A 288 -5.21 -30.25 3.26
C VAL A 288 -5.99 -29.02 2.84
N GLU A 289 -5.30 -27.92 2.66
CA GLU A 289 -5.86 -26.64 2.24
C GLU A 289 -5.14 -26.20 0.95
N VAL A 290 -5.90 -25.81 -0.06
CA VAL A 290 -5.38 -25.32 -1.33
C VAL A 290 -5.72 -23.85 -1.47
N TYR A 291 -4.71 -23.02 -1.66
CA TYR A 291 -4.83 -21.57 -1.76
C TYR A 291 -4.39 -21.11 -3.14
N SER A 292 -5.04 -20.06 -3.66
CA SER A 292 -4.53 -19.31 -4.80
C SER A 292 -3.20 -18.62 -4.44
N MET A 293 -2.46 -18.16 -5.41
CA MET A 293 -1.26 -17.34 -5.17
C MET A 293 -1.58 -16.01 -4.47
N ALA A 294 -2.84 -15.57 -4.50
CA ALA A 294 -3.35 -14.41 -3.75
C ALA A 294 -3.74 -14.73 -2.29
N GLY A 295 -3.48 -15.95 -1.81
CA GLY A 295 -3.81 -16.38 -0.45
C GLY A 295 -5.29 -16.73 -0.22
N GLN A 296 -6.13 -16.68 -1.26
CA GLN A 296 -7.53 -17.06 -1.15
C GLN A 296 -7.66 -18.58 -1.08
N LEU A 297 -8.41 -19.10 -0.10
CA LEU A 297 -8.70 -20.52 0.01
C LEU A 297 -9.56 -20.95 -1.19
N ILE A 298 -9.02 -21.86 -2.02
CA ILE A 298 -9.71 -22.43 -3.15
C ILE A 298 -10.59 -23.58 -2.68
N ASN A 299 -10.02 -24.52 -1.91
CA ASN A 299 -10.76 -25.64 -1.34
C ASN A 299 -9.95 -26.30 -0.22
N THR A 300 -10.61 -27.16 0.58
CA THR A 300 -10.00 -27.89 1.69
C THR A 300 -10.61 -29.27 1.83
N ALA A 301 -9.85 -30.23 2.35
CA ALA A 301 -10.32 -31.54 2.76
C ALA A 301 -9.56 -32.02 3.99
N THR A 302 -10.20 -32.88 4.79
CA THR A 302 -9.59 -33.58 5.93
C THR A 302 -9.78 -35.07 5.73
N GLY A 303 -8.75 -35.83 6.05
CA GLY A 303 -8.80 -37.28 5.88
C GLY A 303 -7.59 -37.99 6.47
N THR A 304 -7.49 -39.29 6.24
CA THR A 304 -6.42 -40.14 6.74
C THR A 304 -5.69 -40.82 5.56
N ASN A 305 -4.38 -40.77 5.54
CA ASN A 305 -3.47 -41.43 4.60
C ASN A 305 -3.56 -40.95 3.14
N ASN A 306 -4.76 -40.92 2.54
CA ASN A 306 -4.94 -40.44 1.16
C ASN A 306 -6.07 -39.40 1.14
N ILE A 307 -5.70 -38.16 0.85
CA ILE A 307 -6.63 -37.02 0.87
C ILE A 307 -6.67 -36.41 -0.52
N SER A 308 -7.87 -36.20 -1.04
CA SER A 308 -8.07 -35.58 -2.35
C SER A 308 -8.86 -34.29 -2.21
N VAL A 309 -8.35 -33.21 -2.76
CA VAL A 309 -9.01 -31.89 -2.79
C VAL A 309 -9.34 -31.55 -4.24
N SER A 310 -10.63 -31.43 -4.55
CA SER A 310 -11.08 -31.02 -5.87
C SER A 310 -10.84 -29.52 -6.06
N VAL A 311 -10.14 -29.14 -7.10
CA VAL A 311 -9.85 -27.76 -7.50
C VAL A 311 -10.31 -27.48 -8.94
N ARG A 312 -11.37 -28.19 -9.36
CA ARG A 312 -11.95 -28.06 -10.70
C ARG A 312 -12.41 -26.63 -10.92
N GLY A 313 -12.02 -26.05 -12.06
CA GLY A 313 -12.31 -24.65 -12.42
C GLY A 313 -11.21 -23.67 -12.05
N TYR A 314 -10.27 -24.02 -11.19
CA TYR A 314 -9.07 -23.23 -10.97
C TYR A 314 -7.95 -23.67 -11.94
N LYS A 315 -7.29 -22.70 -12.57
CA LYS A 315 -6.13 -22.94 -13.44
C LYS A 315 -5.00 -21.99 -13.04
N GLY A 316 -3.79 -22.54 -12.93
CA GLY A 316 -2.61 -21.76 -12.62
C GLY A 316 -1.88 -22.24 -11.37
N ALA A 317 -0.98 -21.41 -10.85
CA ALA A 317 -0.21 -21.75 -9.66
C ALA A 317 -1.07 -21.67 -8.39
N ALA A 318 -0.90 -22.65 -7.50
CA ALA A 318 -1.57 -22.71 -6.20
C ALA A 318 -0.60 -23.20 -5.11
N VAL A 319 -0.94 -22.93 -3.86
CA VAL A 319 -0.20 -23.42 -2.68
C VAL A 319 -1.03 -24.46 -1.98
N VAL A 320 -0.48 -25.64 -1.80
CA VAL A 320 -1.05 -26.72 -1.02
C VAL A 320 -0.40 -26.72 0.36
N LYS A 321 -1.21 -26.57 1.40
CA LYS A 321 -0.79 -26.65 2.80
C LYS A 321 -1.36 -27.93 3.42
N VAL A 322 -0.50 -28.74 4.00
CA VAL A 322 -0.85 -29.97 4.71
C VAL A 322 -0.54 -29.78 6.18
N ASN A 323 -1.52 -29.96 7.06
CA ASN A 323 -1.38 -29.88 8.49
C ASN A 323 -1.91 -31.18 9.12
N GLY A 324 -1.05 -31.97 9.71
CA GLY A 324 -1.38 -33.23 10.36
C GLY A 324 -0.43 -33.55 11.50
N GLU A 325 -0.80 -34.54 12.32
CA GLU A 325 0.02 -34.94 13.47
C GLU A 325 1.42 -35.43 13.09
N LYS A 326 1.54 -36.06 11.93
CA LYS A 326 2.79 -36.66 11.43
C LYS A 326 3.18 -36.19 10.02
N ALA A 327 2.45 -35.22 9.46
CA ALA A 327 2.67 -34.72 8.11
C ALA A 327 2.37 -33.21 8.08
N ASN A 328 3.41 -32.41 7.95
CA ASN A 328 3.29 -30.95 7.74
C ASN A 328 4.09 -30.60 6.49
N ALA A 329 3.43 -30.03 5.51
CA ALA A 329 4.07 -29.60 4.28
C ALA A 329 3.37 -28.38 3.67
N THR A 330 4.14 -27.58 2.95
CA THR A 330 3.62 -26.54 2.08
C THR A 330 4.32 -26.67 0.74
N LYS A 331 3.55 -26.80 -0.34
CA LYS A 331 4.08 -27.01 -1.69
C LYS A 331 3.34 -26.17 -2.71
N LYS A 332 4.09 -25.49 -3.57
CA LYS A 332 3.53 -24.85 -4.76
C LYS A 332 3.29 -25.92 -5.83
N VAL A 333 2.13 -25.86 -6.45
CA VAL A 333 1.70 -26.77 -7.53
C VAL A 333 1.13 -25.96 -8.70
N ILE A 334 1.11 -26.58 -9.88
CA ILE A 334 0.38 -26.06 -11.05
C ILE A 334 -0.87 -26.92 -11.22
N LEU A 335 -2.02 -26.24 -11.36
CA LEU A 335 -3.35 -26.85 -11.48
C LEU A 335 -3.95 -26.62 -12.86
#